data_35dd6afc44a5365474f819efa041ed25
#
_entry.id   35dd6afc44a5365474f819efa041ed25
#
_cell.length_a   1.000
_cell.length_b   1.000
_cell.length_c   1.000
_cell.angle_alpha   90.00
_cell.angle_beta   90.00
_cell.angle_gamma   90.00
#
_symmetry.space_group_name_H-M   'P 1'
#
loop_
_entity.id
_entity.type
_entity.pdbx_description
1 polymer ?
#
loop_
_entity_poly.entity_id
_entity_poly.type
_entity_poly.pdbx_seq_one_letter_code
_entity_poly.pdbx_strand_id
1 'polypeptide(L)'
;MYSQLFPLAQERVKKLIVECDKRLVTIFSRSFPDIEFVPCLTPPEKRLVEGDIEIQALPRDLASFFLQSFEDFPGVKNFLIPKDEGKHLADDLRARYPEKRLVGISWRSSSGATGVQKSIPLAHWIKILNNSNVKFINLQYGSTKSEVNQVKEKFGIEIVSVPEIDTTNDIDGCMGLISGLDLVITVSNVTAHYAGNLGIPVWVLVSKITPLWHWFT
;
A
#
# COMPACT_ATOMS: atom_id res chain seq x y z
N MET A 1 5.79 -3.29 3.75
CA MET A 1 7.19 -3.04 4.16
C MET A 1 7.95 -4.35 4.35
N TYR A 2 7.61 -5.20 5.33
CA TYR A 2 8.41 -6.40 5.66
C TYR A 2 8.11 -7.64 4.82
N SER A 3 7.14 -7.64 3.91
CA SER A 3 6.77 -8.81 3.10
C SER A 3 7.92 -9.34 2.22
N GLN A 4 8.85 -8.50 1.84
CA GLN A 4 10.06 -8.89 1.11
C GLN A 4 10.99 -9.83 1.91
N LEU A 5 10.84 -9.89 3.24
CA LEU A 5 11.65 -10.76 4.10
C LEU A 5 11.07 -12.17 4.24
N PHE A 6 9.81 -12.39 3.83
CA PHE A 6 9.15 -13.68 3.98
C PHE A 6 9.87 -14.80 3.23
N PRO A 7 10.27 -14.63 1.96
CA PRO A 7 11.05 -15.66 1.26
C PRO A 7 12.39 -15.94 1.94
N LEU A 8 13.10 -14.92 2.41
CA LEU A 8 14.38 -15.08 3.12
C LEU A 8 14.21 -15.86 4.44
N ALA A 9 13.14 -15.59 5.17
CA ALA A 9 12.83 -16.32 6.39
C ALA A 9 12.40 -17.77 6.09
N GLN A 10 11.61 -17.99 5.04
CA GLN A 10 11.17 -19.33 4.61
C GLN A 10 12.35 -20.25 4.31
N GLU A 11 13.41 -19.76 3.68
CA GLU A 11 14.61 -20.53 3.36
C GLU A 11 15.38 -21.01 4.60
N ARG A 12 15.13 -20.42 5.78
CA ARG A 12 15.85 -20.72 7.04
C ARG A 12 15.10 -21.65 7.97
N VAL A 13 13.84 -21.97 7.67
CA VAL A 13 12.98 -22.78 8.55
C VAL A 13 12.26 -23.85 7.77
N LYS A 14 11.86 -24.94 8.43
CA LYS A 14 11.06 -26.00 7.79
C LYS A 14 9.65 -25.53 7.47
N LYS A 15 9.10 -24.69 8.33
CA LYS A 15 7.76 -24.12 8.18
C LYS A 15 7.75 -22.71 8.75
N LEU A 16 7.25 -21.78 7.96
CA LEU A 16 7.05 -20.39 8.37
C LEU A 16 5.54 -20.12 8.56
N ILE A 17 5.20 -19.55 9.70
CA ILE A 17 3.86 -19.06 10.01
C ILE A 17 3.97 -17.55 10.23
N VAL A 18 3.15 -16.77 9.56
CA VAL A 18 3.15 -15.31 9.67
C VAL A 18 1.81 -14.84 10.21
N GLU A 19 1.82 -14.25 11.41
CA GLU A 19 0.66 -13.52 11.94
C GLU A 19 0.60 -12.12 11.33
N CYS A 20 -0.54 -11.74 10.75
CA CYS A 20 -0.70 -10.44 10.12
C CYS A 20 -2.13 -9.88 10.28
N ASP A 21 -2.33 -8.61 9.87
CA ASP A 21 -3.67 -8.03 9.77
C ASP A 21 -4.57 -8.94 8.92
N LYS A 22 -5.78 -9.25 9.41
CA LYS A 22 -6.73 -10.15 8.73
C LYS A 22 -7.02 -9.75 7.28
N ARG A 23 -6.94 -8.46 6.94
CA ARG A 23 -7.13 -7.92 5.58
C ARG A 23 -6.01 -8.28 4.62
N LEU A 24 -4.84 -8.70 5.14
CA LEU A 24 -3.66 -9.07 4.36
C LEU A 24 -3.54 -10.58 4.14
N VAL A 25 -4.25 -11.41 4.92
CA VAL A 25 -4.13 -12.87 4.87
C VAL A 25 -4.33 -13.39 3.45
N THR A 26 -5.41 -12.98 2.78
CA THR A 26 -5.75 -13.49 1.43
C THR A 26 -4.69 -13.14 0.39
N ILE A 27 -4.26 -11.87 0.35
CA ILE A 27 -3.25 -11.45 -0.63
C ILE A 27 -1.89 -12.07 -0.34
N PHE A 28 -1.51 -12.21 0.93
CA PHE A 28 -0.25 -12.85 1.29
C PHE A 28 -0.26 -14.35 0.98
N SER A 29 -1.35 -15.07 1.30
CA SER A 29 -1.48 -16.51 0.98
C SER A 29 -1.42 -16.77 -0.53
N ARG A 30 -1.97 -15.87 -1.35
CA ARG A 30 -1.89 -15.95 -2.81
C ARG A 30 -0.47 -15.66 -3.31
N SER A 31 0.21 -14.70 -2.69
CA SER A 31 1.54 -14.22 -3.11
C SER A 31 2.67 -15.15 -2.67
N PHE A 32 2.47 -15.87 -1.55
CA PHE A 32 3.47 -16.75 -0.92
C PHE A 32 2.80 -18.07 -0.54
N PRO A 33 2.51 -18.96 -1.50
CA PRO A 33 1.70 -20.17 -1.26
C PRO A 33 2.33 -21.17 -0.30
N ASP A 34 3.65 -21.15 -0.13
CA ASP A 34 4.39 -22.04 0.75
C ASP A 34 4.47 -21.55 2.21
N ILE A 35 3.89 -20.38 2.50
CA ILE A 35 3.87 -19.77 3.83
C ILE A 35 2.46 -19.79 4.42
N GLU A 36 2.35 -20.21 5.67
CA GLU A 36 1.08 -20.17 6.39
C GLU A 36 0.83 -18.77 6.97
N PHE A 37 -0.28 -18.13 6.58
CA PHE A 37 -0.70 -16.84 7.11
C PHE A 37 -1.91 -16.98 8.01
N VAL A 38 -1.84 -16.38 9.20
CA VAL A 38 -2.93 -16.37 10.17
C VAL A 38 -3.27 -14.93 10.58
N PRO A 39 -4.55 -14.63 10.87
CA PRO A 39 -4.95 -13.31 11.29
C PRO A 39 -4.47 -12.98 12.71
N CYS A 40 -4.05 -11.74 12.94
CA CYS A 40 -3.80 -11.23 14.28
C CYS A 40 -5.12 -11.02 15.01
N LEU A 41 -5.39 -11.83 16.03
CA LEU A 41 -6.63 -11.86 16.80
C LEU A 41 -6.36 -11.74 18.31
N THR A 42 -7.42 -11.42 19.06
CA THR A 42 -7.41 -11.48 20.54
C THR A 42 -8.65 -12.25 20.98
N PRO A 43 -8.51 -13.45 21.58
CA PRO A 43 -7.25 -14.19 21.83
C PRO A 43 -6.54 -14.59 20.53
N PRO A 44 -5.24 -14.95 20.59
CA PRO A 44 -4.46 -15.37 19.43
C PRO A 44 -5.09 -16.56 18.68
N GLU A 45 -4.80 -16.66 17.39
CA GLU A 45 -5.20 -17.78 16.56
C GLU A 45 -4.69 -19.10 17.15
N LYS A 46 -5.53 -20.13 17.10
CA LYS A 46 -5.26 -21.43 17.72
C LYS A 46 -3.93 -22.02 17.26
N ARG A 47 -3.62 -21.83 15.98
CA ARG A 47 -2.39 -22.28 15.33
C ARG A 47 -1.12 -21.72 16.00
N LEU A 48 -1.18 -20.52 16.57
CA LEU A 48 -0.03 -19.86 17.20
C LEU A 48 0.25 -20.35 18.63
N VAL A 49 -0.66 -21.11 19.22
CA VAL A 49 -0.51 -21.67 20.58
C VAL A 49 -0.29 -23.18 20.57
N GLU A 50 -0.21 -23.81 19.40
CA GLU A 50 0.18 -25.21 19.24
C GLU A 50 1.66 -25.40 19.57
N GLY A 51 2.01 -26.50 20.24
CA GLY A 51 3.32 -26.72 20.84
C GLY A 51 4.47 -27.08 19.86
N ASP A 52 4.30 -26.86 18.55
CA ASP A 52 5.27 -27.14 17.49
C ASP A 52 6.05 -25.89 17.01
N ILE A 53 5.81 -24.73 17.62
CA ILE A 53 6.52 -23.48 17.31
C ILE A 53 7.81 -23.42 18.13
N GLU A 54 8.95 -23.50 17.47
CA GLU A 54 10.27 -23.46 18.10
C GLU A 54 10.82 -22.05 18.26
N ILE A 55 10.53 -21.15 17.31
CA ILE A 55 11.10 -19.79 17.27
C ILE A 55 9.99 -18.78 16.94
N GLN A 56 9.99 -17.67 17.67
CA GLN A 56 9.15 -16.51 17.39
C GLN A 56 10.02 -15.27 17.17
N ALA A 57 9.73 -14.49 16.14
CA ALA A 57 10.44 -13.27 15.83
C ALA A 57 9.48 -12.16 15.36
N LEU A 58 9.82 -10.91 15.63
CA LEU A 58 9.11 -9.78 15.05
C LEU A 58 9.66 -9.45 13.64
N PRO A 59 8.84 -8.99 12.70
CA PRO A 59 9.30 -8.65 11.35
C PRO A 59 10.48 -7.65 11.32
N ARG A 60 10.55 -6.72 12.27
CA ARG A 60 11.66 -5.78 12.39
C ARG A 60 12.99 -6.45 12.79
N ASP A 61 12.90 -7.51 13.60
CA ASP A 61 14.10 -8.24 14.04
C ASP A 61 14.65 -9.05 12.87
N LEU A 62 13.77 -9.62 12.03
CA LEU A 62 14.14 -10.24 10.76
C LEU A 62 14.86 -9.26 9.83
N ALA A 63 14.40 -8.00 9.76
CA ALA A 63 15.08 -6.98 8.98
C ALA A 63 16.53 -6.76 9.46
N SER A 64 16.73 -6.64 10.77
CA SER A 64 18.08 -6.51 11.36
C SER A 64 18.97 -7.72 11.12
N PHE A 65 18.39 -8.90 10.97
CA PHE A 65 19.12 -10.14 10.70
C PHE A 65 19.51 -10.30 9.23
N PHE A 66 18.58 -9.98 8.31
CA PHE A 66 18.77 -10.22 6.87
C PHE A 66 19.35 -9.03 6.10
N LEU A 67 19.17 -7.79 6.59
CA LEU A 67 19.53 -6.57 5.89
C LEU A 67 20.67 -5.87 6.67
N GLN A 68 21.88 -6.35 6.50
CA GLN A 68 23.09 -5.85 7.19
C GLN A 68 23.72 -4.68 6.45
N SER A 69 23.50 -4.57 5.14
CA SER A 69 24.04 -3.53 4.26
C SER A 69 22.98 -3.08 3.24
N PHE A 70 23.25 -2.04 2.46
CA PHE A 70 22.35 -1.59 1.41
C PHE A 70 22.22 -2.60 0.26
N GLU A 71 23.24 -3.39 0.01
CA GLU A 71 23.28 -4.42 -1.03
C GLU A 71 22.34 -5.60 -0.72
N ASP A 72 22.00 -5.81 0.55
CA ASP A 72 21.09 -6.88 0.98
C ASP A 72 19.62 -6.56 0.68
N PHE A 73 19.30 -5.29 0.35
CA PHE A 73 17.94 -4.95 -0.03
C PHE A 73 17.62 -5.54 -1.41
N PRO A 74 16.60 -6.42 -1.50
CA PRO A 74 16.19 -6.93 -2.78
C PRO A 74 15.70 -5.76 -3.65
N GLY A 75 16.24 -5.65 -4.86
CA GLY A 75 15.82 -4.63 -5.82
C GLY A 75 14.30 -4.65 -6.06
N VAL A 76 13.80 -3.72 -6.87
CA VAL A 76 12.36 -3.63 -7.19
C VAL A 76 11.86 -4.96 -7.75
N LYS A 77 10.98 -5.63 -7.01
CA LYS A 77 10.30 -6.87 -7.41
C LYS A 77 8.83 -6.74 -7.05
N ASN A 78 7.98 -7.27 -7.92
CA ASN A 78 6.56 -7.39 -7.62
C ASN A 78 6.38 -8.59 -6.68
N PHE A 79 6.30 -8.32 -5.37
CA PHE A 79 6.15 -9.38 -4.37
C PHE A 79 4.71 -9.83 -4.18
N LEU A 80 3.75 -8.94 -4.43
CA LEU A 80 2.35 -9.20 -4.12
C LEU A 80 1.53 -9.37 -5.40
N ILE A 81 0.64 -10.35 -5.37
CA ILE A 81 -0.30 -10.67 -6.43
C ILE A 81 -1.70 -10.29 -5.93
N PRO A 82 -2.23 -9.11 -6.32
CA PRO A 82 -3.58 -8.71 -5.94
C PRO A 82 -4.64 -9.50 -6.70
N LYS A 83 -5.89 -9.44 -6.26
CA LYS A 83 -7.03 -10.00 -6.99
C LYS A 83 -7.31 -9.21 -8.27
N ASP A 84 -7.84 -9.92 -9.30
CA ASP A 84 -8.03 -9.34 -10.64
C ASP A 84 -9.15 -8.29 -10.71
N GLU A 85 -10.14 -8.33 -9.81
CA GLU A 85 -11.28 -7.38 -9.83
C GLU A 85 -10.83 -5.92 -9.76
N GLY A 86 -9.85 -5.62 -8.92
CA GLY A 86 -9.30 -4.25 -8.84
C GLY A 86 -8.57 -3.85 -10.11
N LYS A 87 -7.89 -4.79 -10.77
CA LYS A 87 -7.23 -4.56 -12.05
C LYS A 87 -8.23 -4.28 -13.17
N HIS A 88 -9.32 -5.02 -13.24
CA HIS A 88 -10.39 -4.76 -14.21
C HIS A 88 -10.95 -3.33 -14.07
N LEU A 89 -11.12 -2.83 -12.84
CA LEU A 89 -11.54 -1.45 -12.63
C LEU A 89 -10.51 -0.44 -13.15
N ALA A 90 -9.22 -0.73 -13.03
CA ALA A 90 -8.18 0.10 -13.62
C ALA A 90 -8.19 0.05 -15.16
N ASP A 91 -8.45 -1.12 -15.75
CA ASP A 91 -8.60 -1.30 -17.20
C ASP A 91 -9.81 -0.53 -17.74
N ASP A 92 -10.93 -0.53 -17.02
CA ASP A 92 -12.13 0.28 -17.32
C ASP A 92 -11.84 1.78 -17.27
N LEU A 93 -11.07 2.22 -16.28
CA LEU A 93 -10.61 3.61 -16.21
C LEU A 93 -9.71 3.97 -17.39
N ARG A 94 -8.81 3.09 -17.78
CA ARG A 94 -7.93 3.29 -18.94
C ARG A 94 -8.73 3.37 -20.25
N ALA A 95 -9.73 2.52 -20.42
CA ALA A 95 -10.65 2.57 -21.56
C ALA A 95 -11.46 3.88 -21.60
N ARG A 96 -11.86 4.40 -20.41
CA ARG A 96 -12.58 5.68 -20.29
C ARG A 96 -11.70 6.90 -20.55
N TYR A 97 -10.40 6.79 -20.26
CA TYR A 97 -9.43 7.90 -20.39
C TYR A 97 -8.19 7.48 -21.19
N PRO A 98 -8.32 7.07 -22.46
CA PRO A 98 -7.24 6.43 -23.23
C PRO A 98 -6.03 7.34 -23.43
N GLU A 99 -6.25 8.66 -23.53
CA GLU A 99 -5.19 9.65 -23.76
C GLU A 99 -4.58 10.22 -22.46
N LYS A 100 -4.99 9.68 -21.28
CA LYS A 100 -4.54 10.20 -19.99
C LYS A 100 -3.63 9.21 -19.28
N ARG A 101 -2.65 9.75 -18.56
CA ARG A 101 -1.97 8.95 -17.52
C ARG A 101 -2.89 8.80 -16.32
N LEU A 102 -3.01 7.59 -15.80
CA LEU A 102 -3.78 7.30 -14.59
C LEU A 102 -2.86 7.41 -13.38
N VAL A 103 -3.09 8.43 -12.54
CA VAL A 103 -2.26 8.71 -11.37
C VAL A 103 -3.08 8.59 -10.09
N GLY A 104 -2.73 7.61 -9.25
CA GLY A 104 -3.35 7.44 -7.94
C GLY A 104 -2.85 8.49 -6.94
N ILE A 105 -3.74 9.03 -6.12
CA ILE A 105 -3.36 10.01 -5.09
C ILE A 105 -3.89 9.64 -3.71
N SER A 106 -3.05 9.87 -2.68
CA SER A 106 -3.44 9.74 -1.28
C SER A 106 -2.72 10.81 -0.44
N TRP A 107 -3.47 11.68 0.22
CA TRP A 107 -2.98 12.95 0.77
C TRP A 107 -3.00 13.04 2.29
N ARG A 108 -3.54 12.03 2.98
CA ARG A 108 -3.63 11.98 4.45
C ARG A 108 -3.06 10.69 5.02
N SER A 109 -2.61 10.77 6.27
CA SER A 109 -2.25 9.62 7.09
C SER A 109 -3.10 9.61 8.35
N SER A 110 -3.63 8.45 8.76
CA SER A 110 -4.38 8.25 10.01
C SER A 110 -3.51 7.75 11.17
N SER A 111 -2.20 7.82 11.05
CA SER A 111 -1.23 7.29 12.04
C SER A 111 -1.19 8.13 13.32
N GLY A 112 -2.26 8.14 14.12
CA GLY A 112 -2.30 8.81 15.41
C GLY A 112 -1.74 10.25 15.38
N ALA A 113 -0.95 10.62 16.38
CA ALA A 113 -0.38 11.97 16.49
C ALA A 113 0.54 12.36 15.32
N THR A 114 1.23 11.41 14.69
CA THR A 114 2.12 11.69 13.55
C THR A 114 1.38 11.81 12.22
N GLY A 115 0.14 11.37 12.14
CA GLY A 115 -0.67 11.41 10.92
C GLY A 115 -0.90 12.84 10.43
N VAL A 116 -1.21 13.76 11.33
CA VAL A 116 -1.41 15.18 11.02
C VAL A 116 -0.14 15.80 10.39
N GLN A 117 1.03 15.49 10.94
CA GLN A 117 2.32 16.00 10.44
C GLN A 117 2.71 15.45 9.05
N LYS A 118 2.15 14.31 8.66
CA LYS A 118 2.37 13.67 7.36
C LYS A 118 1.31 14.06 6.34
N SER A 119 0.17 14.60 6.77
CA SER A 119 -0.96 14.92 5.90
C SER A 119 -0.79 16.29 5.26
N ILE A 120 -1.20 16.40 4.00
CA ILE A 120 -1.22 17.65 3.24
C ILE A 120 -2.66 17.86 2.76
N PRO A 121 -3.37 18.92 3.20
CA PRO A 121 -4.73 19.18 2.74
C PRO A 121 -4.82 19.15 1.20
N LEU A 122 -5.85 18.52 0.66
CA LEU A 122 -6.01 18.31 -0.79
C LEU A 122 -5.99 19.63 -1.57
N ALA A 123 -6.47 20.72 -0.96
CA ALA A 123 -6.41 22.06 -1.56
C ALA A 123 -4.98 22.56 -1.85
N HIS A 124 -3.97 22.03 -1.19
CA HIS A 124 -2.57 22.37 -1.46
C HIS A 124 -1.97 21.59 -2.64
N TRP A 125 -2.67 20.57 -3.14
CA TRP A 125 -2.23 19.76 -4.27
C TRP A 125 -2.56 20.38 -5.63
N ILE A 126 -3.20 21.52 -5.68
CA ILE A 126 -3.73 22.12 -6.92
C ILE A 126 -2.67 22.25 -8.02
N LYS A 127 -1.42 22.59 -7.65
CA LYS A 127 -0.32 22.67 -8.62
C LYS A 127 0.01 21.32 -9.27
N ILE A 128 -0.19 20.21 -8.54
CA ILE A 128 0.00 18.85 -9.04
C ILE A 128 -1.24 18.43 -9.85
N LEU A 129 -2.42 18.71 -9.31
CA LEU A 129 -3.70 18.28 -9.87
C LEU A 129 -4.09 19.02 -11.16
N ASN A 130 -3.56 20.23 -11.39
CA ASN A 130 -3.84 21.01 -12.59
C ASN A 130 -2.96 20.57 -13.77
N ASN A 131 -3.12 19.30 -14.19
CA ASN A 131 -2.43 18.71 -15.32
C ASN A 131 -3.43 18.02 -16.26
N SER A 132 -3.64 18.61 -17.44
CA SER A 132 -4.61 18.13 -18.40
C SER A 132 -4.30 16.76 -19.00
N ASN A 133 -3.06 16.29 -18.94
CA ASN A 133 -2.64 14.98 -19.47
C ASN A 133 -2.81 13.84 -18.47
N VAL A 134 -3.27 14.16 -17.25
CA VAL A 134 -3.40 13.20 -16.14
C VAL A 134 -4.85 13.09 -15.72
N LYS A 135 -5.28 11.87 -15.42
CA LYS A 135 -6.52 11.60 -14.69
C LYS A 135 -6.16 11.10 -13.29
N PHE A 136 -6.56 11.86 -12.29
CA PHE A 136 -6.27 11.52 -10.90
C PHE A 136 -7.32 10.59 -10.33
N ILE A 137 -6.86 9.52 -9.69
CA ILE A 137 -7.66 8.47 -9.08
C ILE A 137 -7.53 8.56 -7.55
N ASN A 138 -8.66 8.62 -6.87
CA ASN A 138 -8.71 8.71 -5.43
C ASN A 138 -8.38 7.36 -4.77
N LEU A 139 -7.21 7.27 -4.15
CA LEU A 139 -6.77 6.13 -3.34
C LEU A 139 -6.81 6.42 -1.83
N GLN A 140 -7.28 7.61 -1.45
CA GLN A 140 -7.33 8.01 -0.04
C GLN A 140 -8.39 7.19 0.70
N TYR A 141 -7.98 6.53 1.76
CA TYR A 141 -8.87 5.81 2.67
C TYR A 141 -9.64 6.78 3.59
N GLY A 142 -10.78 6.30 4.08
CA GLY A 142 -11.71 7.07 4.90
C GLY A 142 -12.60 8.02 4.07
N SER A 143 -13.35 8.90 4.73
CA SER A 143 -14.27 9.82 4.05
C SER A 143 -13.51 10.93 3.31
N THR A 144 -13.67 11.01 1.99
CA THR A 144 -12.97 11.96 1.10
C THR A 144 -13.92 12.86 0.33
N LYS A 145 -15.24 12.56 0.32
CA LYS A 145 -16.24 13.21 -0.53
C LYS A 145 -16.25 14.74 -0.40
N SER A 146 -16.14 15.25 0.82
CA SER A 146 -16.13 16.70 1.07
C SER A 146 -14.91 17.39 0.44
N GLU A 147 -13.71 16.81 0.63
CA GLU A 147 -12.46 17.39 0.11
C GLU A 147 -12.42 17.34 -1.42
N VAL A 148 -12.84 16.22 -2.01
CA VAL A 148 -12.90 16.04 -3.47
C VAL A 148 -13.90 17.00 -4.10
N ASN A 149 -15.09 17.16 -3.49
CA ASN A 149 -16.10 18.11 -3.97
C ASN A 149 -15.62 19.56 -3.89
N GLN A 150 -14.98 19.95 -2.79
CA GLN A 150 -14.40 21.29 -2.64
C GLN A 150 -13.39 21.62 -3.75
N VAL A 151 -12.52 20.66 -4.10
CA VAL A 151 -11.55 20.84 -5.17
C VAL A 151 -12.25 20.95 -6.52
N LYS A 152 -13.28 20.15 -6.77
CA LYS A 152 -14.08 20.25 -8.00
C LYS A 152 -14.82 21.58 -8.11
N GLU A 153 -15.49 22.01 -7.05
CA GLU A 153 -16.28 23.25 -7.04
C GLU A 153 -15.41 24.51 -7.17
N LYS A 154 -14.28 24.52 -6.44
CA LYS A 154 -13.43 25.70 -6.34
C LYS A 154 -12.44 25.85 -7.50
N PHE A 155 -11.98 24.74 -8.07
CA PHE A 155 -10.89 24.73 -9.06
C PHE A 155 -11.25 24.02 -10.36
N GLY A 156 -12.45 23.45 -10.49
CA GLY A 156 -12.87 22.70 -11.68
C GLY A 156 -12.13 21.37 -11.90
N ILE A 157 -11.35 20.91 -10.91
CA ILE A 157 -10.52 19.72 -11.05
C ILE A 157 -11.32 18.50 -10.60
N GLU A 158 -11.41 17.49 -11.46
CA GLU A 158 -12.10 16.25 -11.19
C GLU A 158 -11.11 15.15 -10.76
N ILE A 159 -11.34 14.59 -9.57
CA ILE A 159 -10.64 13.40 -9.04
C ILE A 159 -11.63 12.24 -9.08
N VAL A 160 -11.28 11.15 -9.75
CA VAL A 160 -12.14 9.98 -9.91
C VAL A 160 -12.10 9.14 -8.65
N SER A 161 -13.26 8.90 -8.06
CA SER A 161 -13.42 7.90 -7.00
C SER A 161 -13.95 6.59 -7.61
N VAL A 162 -13.50 5.46 -7.08
CA VAL A 162 -13.90 4.10 -7.48
C VAL A 162 -14.71 3.51 -6.32
N PRO A 163 -16.03 3.71 -6.30
CA PRO A 163 -16.88 3.35 -5.14
C PRO A 163 -16.97 1.83 -4.92
N GLU A 164 -16.61 1.03 -5.91
CA GLU A 164 -16.56 -0.43 -5.85
C GLU A 164 -15.47 -0.94 -4.89
N ILE A 165 -14.49 -0.09 -4.55
CA ILE A 165 -13.38 -0.43 -3.66
C ILE A 165 -13.47 0.36 -2.36
N ASP A 166 -13.62 -0.34 -1.24
CA ASP A 166 -13.39 0.23 0.09
C ASP A 166 -11.88 0.32 0.35
N THR A 167 -11.29 1.48 0.05
CA THR A 167 -9.85 1.74 0.24
C THR A 167 -9.37 1.60 1.69
N THR A 168 -10.28 1.45 2.66
CA THR A 168 -9.97 1.21 4.07
C THR A 168 -9.89 -0.28 4.39
N ASN A 169 -10.85 -1.07 3.91
CA ASN A 169 -11.00 -2.47 4.32
C ASN A 169 -10.67 -3.47 3.21
N ASP A 170 -10.92 -3.14 1.93
CA ASP A 170 -10.55 -3.98 0.79
C ASP A 170 -9.14 -3.65 0.28
N ILE A 171 -8.13 -4.04 1.06
CA ILE A 171 -6.72 -3.82 0.70
C ILE A 171 -6.38 -4.53 -0.61
N ASP A 172 -6.88 -5.74 -0.81
CA ASP A 172 -6.61 -6.56 -1.99
C ASP A 172 -7.18 -5.91 -3.26
N GLY A 173 -8.43 -5.43 -3.23
CA GLY A 173 -9.03 -4.67 -4.33
C GLY A 173 -8.33 -3.34 -4.59
N CYS A 174 -7.93 -2.63 -3.52
CA CYS A 174 -7.18 -1.39 -3.64
C CYS A 174 -5.82 -1.62 -4.32
N MET A 175 -5.11 -2.69 -3.96
CA MET A 175 -3.85 -3.07 -4.59
C MET A 175 -4.06 -3.50 -6.04
N GLY A 176 -5.15 -4.21 -6.35
CA GLY A 176 -5.55 -4.52 -7.73
C GLY A 176 -5.74 -3.26 -8.57
N LEU A 177 -6.47 -2.27 -8.06
CA LEU A 177 -6.62 -0.97 -8.73
C LEU A 177 -5.26 -0.29 -8.95
N ILE A 178 -4.40 -0.25 -7.91
CA ILE A 178 -3.07 0.36 -8.00
C ILE A 178 -2.21 -0.32 -9.08
N SER A 179 -2.32 -1.65 -9.26
CA SER A 179 -1.52 -2.40 -10.22
C SER A 179 -1.72 -1.97 -11.68
N GLY A 180 -2.83 -1.34 -12.00
CA GLY A 180 -3.13 -0.81 -13.34
C GLY A 180 -2.86 0.69 -13.51
N LEU A 181 -2.28 1.37 -12.52
CA LEU A 181 -1.96 2.80 -12.59
C LEU A 181 -0.55 3.05 -13.13
N ASP A 182 -0.32 4.23 -13.70
CA ASP A 182 0.99 4.62 -14.23
C ASP A 182 1.92 5.19 -13.15
N LEU A 183 1.35 5.78 -12.09
CA LEU A 183 2.08 6.42 -10.99
C LEU A 183 1.16 6.51 -9.76
N VAL A 184 1.75 6.47 -8.58
CA VAL A 184 1.09 6.88 -7.35
C VAL A 184 1.81 8.07 -6.75
N ILE A 185 1.09 9.12 -6.36
CA ILE A 185 1.61 10.26 -5.60
C ILE A 185 0.92 10.24 -4.23
N THR A 186 1.68 10.12 -3.17
CA THR A 186 1.11 9.97 -1.83
C THR A 186 1.97 10.64 -0.76
N VAL A 187 1.37 10.94 0.38
CA VAL A 187 2.14 11.25 1.58
C VAL A 187 2.73 9.97 2.16
N SER A 188 3.60 10.08 3.16
CA SER A 188 4.17 8.93 3.89
C SER A 188 3.08 8.13 4.62
N ASN A 189 2.39 7.24 3.90
CA ASN A 189 1.33 6.36 4.39
C ASN A 189 1.38 4.96 3.74
N VAL A 190 0.40 4.12 4.04
CA VAL A 190 0.34 2.73 3.58
C VAL A 190 0.23 2.59 2.05
N THR A 191 -0.37 3.56 1.36
CA THR A 191 -0.53 3.54 -0.11
C THR A 191 0.82 3.53 -0.83
N ALA A 192 1.84 4.20 -0.27
CA ALA A 192 3.21 4.13 -0.80
C ALA A 192 3.77 2.70 -0.77
N HIS A 193 3.51 1.97 0.31
CA HIS A 193 3.95 0.59 0.44
C HIS A 193 3.19 -0.36 -0.50
N TYR A 194 1.90 -0.09 -0.77
CA TYR A 194 1.14 -0.87 -1.75
C TYR A 194 1.76 -0.71 -3.14
N ALA A 195 1.97 0.52 -3.60
CA ALA A 195 2.57 0.79 -4.90
C ALA A 195 3.97 0.17 -5.02
N GLY A 196 4.84 0.34 -4.01
CA GLY A 196 6.18 -0.24 -4.01
C GLY A 196 6.19 -1.77 -4.07
N ASN A 197 5.29 -2.46 -3.34
CA ASN A 197 5.20 -3.93 -3.40
C ASN A 197 4.64 -4.46 -4.72
N LEU A 198 3.98 -3.61 -5.51
CA LEU A 198 3.47 -3.93 -6.84
C LEU A 198 4.42 -3.50 -7.98
N GLY A 199 5.55 -2.87 -7.64
CA GLY A 199 6.48 -2.33 -8.63
C GLY A 199 5.93 -1.12 -9.41
N ILE A 200 4.87 -0.47 -8.91
CA ILE A 200 4.31 0.72 -9.51
C ILE A 200 5.14 1.94 -9.08
N PRO A 201 5.57 2.81 -10.02
CA PRO A 201 6.27 4.04 -9.67
C PRO A 201 5.53 4.83 -8.59
N VAL A 202 6.23 5.31 -7.58
CA VAL A 202 5.61 6.06 -6.49
C VAL A 202 6.43 7.28 -6.10
N TRP A 203 5.77 8.44 -5.98
CA TRP A 203 6.34 9.65 -5.40
C TRP A 203 5.79 9.82 -3.99
N VAL A 204 6.67 9.82 -3.01
CA VAL A 204 6.30 9.98 -1.61
C VAL A 204 6.63 11.38 -1.14
N LEU A 205 5.61 12.14 -0.73
CA LEU A 205 5.77 13.45 -0.11
C LEU A 205 6.11 13.26 1.36
N VAL A 206 7.39 13.45 1.70
CA VAL A 206 7.92 13.18 3.03
C VAL A 206 7.95 14.46 3.87
N SER A 207 7.42 14.37 5.08
CA SER A 207 7.49 15.46 6.05
C SER A 207 8.93 15.69 6.53
N LYS A 208 9.36 16.95 6.58
CA LYS A 208 10.65 17.32 7.17
C LYS A 208 10.72 17.08 8.69
N ILE A 209 9.57 17.03 9.37
CA ILE A 209 9.47 16.91 10.84
C ILE A 209 9.62 15.44 11.26
N THR A 210 9.07 14.51 10.48
CA THR A 210 9.07 13.08 10.79
C THR A 210 9.50 12.24 9.59
N PRO A 211 10.74 12.43 9.09
CA PRO A 211 11.25 11.62 8.00
C PRO A 211 11.50 10.20 8.50
N LEU A 212 11.02 9.21 7.75
CA LEU A 212 11.37 7.81 7.98
C LEU A 212 12.50 7.44 7.01
N TRP A 213 13.55 6.83 7.51
CA TRP A 213 14.78 6.55 6.76
C TRP A 213 14.53 5.78 5.45
N HIS A 214 13.57 4.86 5.44
CA HIS A 214 13.25 4.03 4.27
C HIS A 214 12.63 4.77 3.08
N TRP A 215 12.39 6.09 3.19
CA TRP A 215 11.96 6.91 2.05
C TRP A 215 13.14 7.55 1.29
N PHE A 216 14.36 7.35 1.74
CA PHE A 216 15.56 7.99 1.20
C PHE A 216 16.56 6.99 0.60
N THR A 217 16.16 5.74 0.45
CA THR A 217 16.99 4.65 -0.10
C THR A 217 16.52 4.24 -1.48
#